data_c1715e7a102c792416d2f19ba210cbef
#
_entry.id   c1715e7a102c792416d2f19ba210cbef
#
_cell.length_a   1.000
_cell.length_b   1.000
_cell.length_c   1.000
_cell.angle_alpha   90.00
_cell.angle_beta   90.00
_cell.angle_gamma   90.00
#
_symmetry.space_group_name_H-M   'P 1'
#
loop_
_entity.id
_entity.type
_entity.pdbx_description
1 polymer ?
#
loop_
_entity_poly.entity_id
_entity_poly.type
_entity_poly.pdbx_seq_one_letter_code
_entity_poly.pdbx_strand_id
1 'polypeptide(L)'
;AVLADRAHGGRSPGGHLGRAMDKQLGEGDPARETLGVIRSTASDNLAEARRFVAENSAQPQAPKRETLPVRLERLARHAQDRQRALGEQLGVRVQAVDLPEPCASVAERVVREGLSNIVRHAGASSAVVTVDRLGATATIDVFDNGRGITGPEGYGLKGLRARVEEVGGELTVEGNVLAATLPVEEK
;
A
#
# COMPACT_ATOMS: atom_id res chain seq x y z
N ALA A 1 20.24 16.53 47.76
CA ALA A 1 20.64 15.25 47.16
C ALA A 1 20.00 15.13 45.79
N VAL A 2 20.82 15.30 44.79
CA VAL A 2 20.42 15.28 43.35
C VAL A 2 20.65 13.87 42.86
N LEU A 3 19.62 13.21 42.36
CA LEU A 3 19.74 11.97 41.61
C LEU A 3 19.52 12.28 40.14
N ALA A 4 20.60 12.15 39.37
CA ALA A 4 20.61 12.29 37.91
C ALA A 4 20.03 11.02 37.27
N ASP A 5 19.01 11.22 36.45
CA ASP A 5 18.42 10.21 35.60
C ASP A 5 19.32 9.94 34.37
N ARG A 6 19.81 8.71 34.27
CA ARG A 6 20.58 8.24 33.12
C ARG A 6 19.61 7.59 32.10
N ALA A 7 19.24 8.33 31.06
CA ALA A 7 18.60 7.77 29.89
C ALA A 7 19.53 6.76 29.21
N HIS A 8 19.20 5.47 29.30
CA HIS A 8 19.84 4.42 28.53
C HIS A 8 19.23 4.39 27.12
N GLY A 9 20.01 4.89 26.16
CA GLY A 9 19.71 4.71 24.74
C GLY A 9 19.77 3.23 24.36
N GLY A 10 18.61 2.61 24.18
CA GLY A 10 18.47 1.23 23.74
C GLY A 10 19.05 1.04 22.33
N ARG A 11 20.27 0.52 22.24
CA ARG A 11 20.86 0.03 21.00
C ARG A 11 20.17 -1.28 20.60
N SER A 12 19.49 -1.29 19.47
CA SER A 12 18.82 -2.47 18.91
C SER A 12 19.83 -3.60 18.64
N PRO A 13 19.63 -4.83 19.16
CA PRO A 13 20.60 -5.93 19.03
C PRO A 13 20.78 -6.43 17.58
N GLY A 14 19.81 -6.15 16.67
CA GLY A 14 19.87 -6.59 15.27
C GLY A 14 20.96 -5.92 14.42
N GLY A 15 21.45 -4.75 14.81
CA GLY A 15 22.47 -4.02 14.05
C GLY A 15 23.88 -4.61 14.16
N HIS A 16 24.19 -5.33 15.24
CA HIS A 16 25.52 -5.88 15.49
C HIS A 16 25.75 -7.22 14.81
N LEU A 17 24.76 -8.12 14.77
CA LEU A 17 24.88 -9.42 14.08
C LEU A 17 25.05 -9.23 12.55
N GLY A 18 24.34 -8.28 11.96
CA GLY A 18 24.43 -8.03 10.53
C GLY A 18 25.82 -7.52 10.08
N ARG A 19 26.47 -6.67 10.89
CA ARG A 19 27.85 -6.19 10.58
C ARG A 19 28.93 -7.22 10.84
N ALA A 20 28.72 -8.15 11.76
CA ALA A 20 29.64 -9.25 12.01
C ALA A 20 29.67 -10.25 10.87
N MET A 21 28.51 -10.55 10.26
CA MET A 21 28.42 -11.45 9.11
C MET A 21 28.98 -10.81 7.82
N ASP A 22 28.83 -9.52 7.61
CA ASP A 22 29.42 -8.81 6.46
C ASP A 22 30.95 -8.83 6.44
N LYS A 23 31.59 -8.98 7.59
CA LYS A 23 33.05 -9.07 7.72
C LYS A 23 33.61 -10.47 7.43
N GLN A 24 32.77 -11.50 7.47
CA GLN A 24 33.16 -12.89 7.24
C GLN A 24 32.98 -13.37 5.79
N LEU A 25 32.20 -12.62 4.98
CA LEU A 25 31.95 -12.95 3.58
C LEU A 25 32.86 -12.11 2.68
N GLY A 26 33.58 -12.76 1.80
CA GLY A 26 34.49 -12.13 0.84
C GLY A 26 33.75 -11.25 -0.18
N GLU A 27 34.48 -10.32 -0.83
CA GLU A 27 33.95 -9.57 -1.97
C GLU A 27 33.68 -10.55 -3.13
N GLY A 28 32.41 -10.62 -3.60
CA GLY A 28 31.96 -11.53 -4.66
C GLY A 28 31.27 -12.82 -4.18
N ASP A 29 31.03 -12.97 -2.88
CA ASP A 29 30.27 -14.11 -2.35
C ASP A 29 28.77 -13.96 -2.66
N PRO A 30 28.13 -14.93 -3.36
CA PRO A 30 26.70 -14.90 -3.67
C PRO A 30 25.80 -14.75 -2.43
N ALA A 31 26.28 -15.22 -1.27
CA ALA A 31 25.55 -15.06 -0.01
C ALA A 31 25.45 -13.59 0.43
N ARG A 32 26.42 -12.76 0.05
CA ARG A 32 26.41 -11.31 0.36
C ARG A 32 25.35 -10.57 -0.42
N GLU A 33 25.16 -10.93 -1.68
CA GLU A 33 24.11 -10.36 -2.55
C GLU A 33 22.72 -10.77 -2.03
N THR A 34 22.55 -12.05 -1.68
CA THR A 34 21.31 -12.58 -1.09
C THR A 34 20.99 -11.90 0.24
N LEU A 35 21.97 -11.67 1.11
CA LEU A 35 21.79 -10.95 2.37
C LEU A 35 21.43 -9.46 2.14
N GLY A 36 21.96 -8.84 1.10
CA GLY A 36 21.62 -7.48 0.67
C GLY A 36 20.15 -7.37 0.29
N VAL A 37 19.65 -8.30 -0.52
CA VAL A 37 18.25 -8.40 -0.94
C VAL A 37 17.33 -8.65 0.28
N ILE A 38 17.69 -9.58 1.15
CA ILE A 38 16.92 -9.89 2.36
C ILE A 38 16.84 -8.66 3.28
N ARG A 39 17.94 -7.92 3.46
CA ARG A 39 17.96 -6.68 4.27
C ARG A 39 17.10 -5.58 3.66
N SER A 40 17.19 -5.37 2.35
CA SER A 40 16.36 -4.40 1.65
C SER A 40 14.88 -4.72 1.82
N THR A 41 14.50 -5.98 1.54
CA THR A 41 13.11 -6.44 1.69
C THR A 41 12.62 -6.35 3.13
N ALA A 42 13.43 -6.71 4.11
CA ALA A 42 13.08 -6.59 5.53
C ALA A 42 12.94 -5.13 5.98
N SER A 43 13.79 -4.24 5.47
CA SER A 43 13.72 -2.81 5.76
C SER A 43 12.47 -2.17 5.15
N ASP A 44 12.14 -2.55 3.93
CA ASP A 44 10.95 -2.06 3.23
C ASP A 44 9.66 -2.56 3.92
N ASN A 45 9.63 -3.84 4.30
CA ASN A 45 8.52 -4.42 5.06
C ASN A 45 8.37 -3.77 6.45
N LEU A 46 9.48 -3.46 7.13
CA LEU A 46 9.43 -2.79 8.43
C LEU A 46 8.98 -1.32 8.29
N ALA A 47 9.40 -0.63 7.24
CA ALA A 47 8.95 0.72 6.95
C ALA A 47 7.45 0.75 6.62
N GLU A 48 6.96 -0.25 5.90
CA GLU A 48 5.55 -0.44 5.59
C GLU A 48 4.73 -0.78 6.84
N ALA A 49 5.23 -1.69 7.69
CA ALA A 49 4.60 -2.01 8.97
C ALA A 49 4.54 -0.80 9.92
N ARG A 50 5.60 0.00 9.98
CA ARG A 50 5.62 1.25 10.79
C ARG A 50 4.64 2.29 10.27
N ARG A 51 4.50 2.45 8.94
CA ARG A 51 3.48 3.31 8.35
C ARG A 51 2.09 2.82 8.69
N PHE A 52 1.85 1.52 8.56
CA PHE A 52 0.58 0.89 8.90
C PHE A 52 0.21 1.12 10.38
N VAL A 53 1.16 0.94 11.30
CA VAL A 53 0.94 1.21 12.73
C VAL A 53 0.74 2.70 12.99
N ALA A 54 1.50 3.59 12.38
CA ALA A 54 1.35 5.04 12.54
C ALA A 54 0.00 5.54 11.99
N GLU A 55 -0.44 5.02 10.86
CA GLU A 55 -1.74 5.35 10.24
C GLU A 55 -2.93 4.79 11.04
N ASN A 56 -2.74 3.68 11.76
CA ASN A 56 -3.79 3.07 12.59
C ASN A 56 -3.74 3.49 14.07
N SER A 57 -2.66 4.13 14.54
CA SER A 57 -2.49 4.54 15.94
C SER A 57 -2.86 6.00 16.21
N ALA A 58 -3.11 6.80 15.18
CA ALA A 58 -3.65 8.12 15.34
C ALA A 58 -5.14 8.01 15.68
N GLN A 59 -5.48 8.05 16.97
CA GLN A 59 -6.86 8.33 17.40
C GLN A 59 -7.22 9.74 16.93
N PRO A 60 -8.22 9.93 16.08
CA PRO A 60 -8.61 11.26 15.64
C PRO A 60 -9.55 11.86 16.69
N GLN A 61 -9.21 13.03 17.21
CA GLN A 61 -10.24 14.02 17.54
C GLN A 61 -11.02 14.26 16.23
N ALA A 62 -12.34 14.07 16.26
CA ALA A 62 -13.21 14.04 15.09
C ALA A 62 -13.07 15.29 14.19
N PRO A 63 -12.25 15.24 13.13
CA PRO A 63 -12.41 16.17 12.02
C PRO A 63 -13.63 15.72 11.21
N LYS A 64 -14.29 16.64 10.52
CA LYS A 64 -15.28 16.30 9.51
C LYS A 64 -14.73 15.16 8.69
N ARG A 65 -15.41 13.99 8.73
CA ARG A 65 -14.95 12.79 8.03
C ARG A 65 -14.67 13.13 6.58
N GLU A 66 -13.40 13.02 6.18
CA GLU A 66 -13.00 13.25 4.80
C GLU A 66 -13.70 12.20 3.94
N THR A 67 -14.44 12.64 2.93
CA THR A 67 -15.20 11.73 2.05
C THR A 67 -14.27 10.81 1.26
N LEU A 68 -14.77 9.66 0.85
CA LEU A 68 -13.98 8.71 0.06
C LEU A 68 -13.39 9.35 -1.21
N PRO A 69 -14.13 10.11 -2.03
CA PRO A 69 -13.55 10.79 -3.18
C PRO A 69 -12.32 11.65 -2.85
N VAL A 70 -12.36 12.42 -1.77
CA VAL A 70 -11.21 13.26 -1.35
C VAL A 70 -10.01 12.42 -0.94
N ARG A 71 -10.23 11.31 -0.25
CA ARG A 71 -9.17 10.35 0.11
C ARG A 71 -8.52 9.72 -1.13
N LEU A 72 -9.33 9.34 -2.12
CA LEU A 72 -8.85 8.74 -3.37
C LEU A 72 -8.08 9.74 -4.24
N GLU A 73 -8.52 10.98 -4.33
CA GLU A 73 -7.79 12.06 -5.01
C GLU A 73 -6.41 12.31 -4.38
N ARG A 74 -6.30 12.20 -3.06
CA ARG A 74 -5.02 12.28 -2.36
C ARG A 74 -4.11 11.11 -2.72
N LEU A 75 -4.62 9.90 -2.79
CA LEU A 75 -3.86 8.71 -3.22
C LEU A 75 -3.37 8.86 -4.66
N ALA A 76 -4.22 9.36 -5.57
CA ALA A 76 -3.86 9.62 -6.95
C ALA A 76 -2.70 10.61 -7.07
N ARG A 77 -2.77 11.74 -6.35
CA ARG A 77 -1.67 12.72 -6.31
C ARG A 77 -0.37 12.11 -5.79
N HIS A 78 -0.41 11.32 -4.72
CA HIS A 78 0.79 10.65 -4.20
C HIS A 78 1.40 9.68 -5.23
N ALA A 79 0.58 8.93 -5.97
CA ALA A 79 1.07 8.05 -7.03
C ALA A 79 1.75 8.84 -8.15
N GLN A 80 1.14 9.95 -8.60
CA GLN A 80 1.71 10.85 -9.62
C GLN A 80 3.03 11.47 -9.16
N ASP A 81 3.12 11.94 -7.92
CA ASP A 81 4.34 12.54 -7.36
C ASP A 81 5.47 11.52 -7.24
N ARG A 82 5.16 10.28 -6.84
CA ARG A 82 6.16 9.20 -6.81
C ARG A 82 6.69 8.88 -8.19
N GLN A 83 5.82 8.79 -9.20
CA GLN A 83 6.23 8.50 -10.57
C GLN A 83 7.10 9.64 -11.13
N ARG A 84 6.73 10.89 -10.86
CA ARG A 84 7.54 12.07 -11.23
C ARG A 84 8.91 12.05 -10.56
N ALA A 85 9.01 11.64 -9.31
CA ALA A 85 10.28 11.50 -8.60
C ALA A 85 11.20 10.43 -9.22
N LEU A 86 10.63 9.46 -9.94
CA LEU A 86 11.37 8.44 -10.70
C LEU A 86 11.71 8.89 -12.14
N GLY A 87 11.36 10.13 -12.51
CA GLY A 87 11.59 10.66 -13.87
C GLY A 87 10.53 10.24 -14.88
N GLU A 88 9.44 9.66 -14.44
CA GLU A 88 8.34 9.18 -15.29
C GLU A 88 7.08 10.04 -15.11
N GLN A 89 6.13 9.92 -16.02
CA GLN A 89 4.85 10.62 -15.95
C GLN A 89 3.70 9.62 -15.83
N LEU A 90 2.83 9.88 -14.87
CA LEU A 90 1.58 9.14 -14.67
C LEU A 90 0.43 10.14 -14.52
N GLY A 91 -0.57 10.07 -15.39
CA GLY A 91 -1.85 10.75 -15.21
C GLY A 91 -2.84 9.83 -14.51
N VAL A 92 -3.43 10.24 -13.38
CA VAL A 92 -4.47 9.48 -12.70
C VAL A 92 -5.76 10.27 -12.71
N ARG A 93 -6.84 9.68 -13.19
CA ARG A 93 -8.20 10.23 -13.11
C ARG A 93 -8.98 9.47 -12.05
N VAL A 94 -9.70 10.19 -11.18
CA VAL A 94 -10.57 9.61 -10.16
C VAL A 94 -12.01 10.00 -10.45
N GLN A 95 -12.91 9.02 -10.46
CA GLN A 95 -14.35 9.18 -10.50
C GLN A 95 -14.92 8.33 -9.37
N ALA A 96 -15.44 8.95 -8.31
CA ALA A 96 -15.86 8.20 -7.15
C ALA A 96 -17.09 8.81 -6.49
N VAL A 97 -17.99 7.95 -6.05
CA VAL A 97 -19.06 8.27 -5.10
C VAL A 97 -18.60 8.01 -3.68
N ASP A 98 -19.25 8.63 -2.71
CA ASP A 98 -18.97 8.34 -1.30
C ASP A 98 -19.63 7.01 -0.89
N LEU A 99 -18.95 6.27 -0.02
CA LEU A 99 -19.44 4.99 0.51
C LEU A 99 -19.49 5.04 2.04
N PRO A 100 -20.42 4.31 2.66
CA PRO A 100 -20.42 4.14 4.11
C PRO A 100 -19.25 3.26 4.56
N GLU A 101 -18.84 3.43 5.83
CA GLU A 101 -17.92 2.48 6.46
C GLU A 101 -18.68 1.16 6.79
N PRO A 102 -18.02 -0.02 6.66
CA PRO A 102 -16.58 -0.22 6.38
C PRO A 102 -16.20 -0.20 4.88
N CYS A 103 -17.15 -0.13 3.94
CA CYS A 103 -16.90 -0.22 2.51
C CYS A 103 -15.92 0.86 2.02
N ALA A 104 -16.04 2.10 2.53
CA ALA A 104 -15.13 3.19 2.16
C ALA A 104 -13.67 2.86 2.51
N SER A 105 -13.41 2.27 3.67
CA SER A 105 -12.05 1.87 4.07
C SER A 105 -11.51 0.73 3.22
N VAL A 106 -12.34 -0.22 2.82
CA VAL A 106 -11.94 -1.30 1.92
C VAL A 106 -11.68 -0.77 0.52
N ALA A 107 -12.56 0.09 -0.02
CA ALA A 107 -12.36 0.74 -1.31
C ALA A 107 -11.05 1.54 -1.38
N GLU A 108 -10.74 2.31 -0.33
CA GLU A 108 -9.46 3.03 -0.24
C GLU A 108 -8.26 2.09 -0.30
N ARG A 109 -8.32 0.91 0.35
CA ARG A 109 -7.25 -0.09 0.29
C ARG A 109 -7.08 -0.69 -1.10
N VAL A 110 -8.19 -1.00 -1.79
CA VAL A 110 -8.16 -1.50 -3.18
C VAL A 110 -7.45 -0.50 -4.08
N VAL A 111 -7.84 0.77 -4.01
CA VAL A 111 -7.24 1.84 -4.83
C VAL A 111 -5.77 2.06 -4.46
N ARG A 112 -5.42 2.06 -3.17
CA ARG A 112 -4.04 2.21 -2.70
C ARG A 112 -3.13 1.11 -3.25
N GLU A 113 -3.56 -0.16 -3.18
CA GLU A 113 -2.79 -1.29 -3.69
C GLU A 113 -2.70 -1.24 -5.23
N GLY A 114 -3.81 -0.94 -5.92
CA GLY A 114 -3.82 -0.79 -7.38
C GLY A 114 -2.84 0.29 -7.86
N LEU A 115 -2.91 1.49 -7.30
CA LEU A 115 -1.98 2.58 -7.64
C LEU A 115 -0.53 2.25 -7.28
N SER A 116 -0.32 1.54 -6.16
CA SER A 116 1.02 1.07 -5.78
C SER A 116 1.60 0.08 -6.79
N ASN A 117 0.79 -0.84 -7.30
CA ASN A 117 1.18 -1.80 -8.31
C ASN A 117 1.49 -1.12 -9.64
N ILE A 118 0.70 -0.12 -10.02
CA ILE A 118 0.93 0.69 -11.22
C ILE A 118 2.31 1.38 -11.14
N VAL A 119 2.59 2.07 -10.05
CA VAL A 119 3.86 2.78 -9.85
C VAL A 119 5.06 1.84 -9.84
N ARG A 120 4.92 0.63 -9.27
CA ARG A 120 6.05 -0.31 -9.15
C ARG A 120 6.29 -1.16 -10.39
N HIS A 121 5.21 -1.50 -11.13
CA HIS A 121 5.29 -2.62 -12.07
C HIS A 121 4.71 -2.36 -13.45
N ALA A 122 3.77 -1.43 -13.60
CA ALA A 122 3.01 -1.33 -14.84
C ALA A 122 3.75 -0.64 -15.97
N GLY A 123 4.64 0.32 -15.68
CA GLY A 123 5.22 1.21 -16.70
C GLY A 123 4.12 2.01 -17.41
N ALA A 124 3.02 2.31 -16.71
CA ALA A 124 1.86 3.00 -17.25
C ALA A 124 2.07 4.51 -17.26
N SER A 125 1.52 5.18 -18.26
CA SER A 125 1.44 6.64 -18.33
C SER A 125 0.07 7.19 -17.93
N SER A 126 -0.93 6.33 -17.80
CA SER A 126 -2.30 6.70 -17.46
C SER A 126 -2.97 5.63 -16.60
N ALA A 127 -3.75 6.08 -15.61
CA ALA A 127 -4.62 5.22 -14.82
C ALA A 127 -5.97 5.89 -14.59
N VAL A 128 -7.00 5.06 -14.39
CA VAL A 128 -8.36 5.50 -14.06
C VAL A 128 -8.82 4.72 -12.83
N VAL A 129 -9.29 5.44 -11.84
CA VAL A 129 -9.94 4.91 -10.65
C VAL A 129 -11.42 5.23 -10.71
N THR A 130 -12.25 4.20 -10.65
CA THR A 130 -13.71 4.36 -10.62
C THR A 130 -14.25 3.71 -9.35
N VAL A 131 -15.10 4.42 -8.63
CA VAL A 131 -15.88 3.89 -7.52
C VAL A 131 -17.33 4.29 -7.74
N ASP A 132 -18.19 3.30 -7.88
CA ASP A 132 -19.61 3.51 -8.09
C ASP A 132 -20.45 2.67 -7.12
N ARG A 133 -21.73 3.02 -6.99
CA ARG A 133 -22.68 2.29 -6.17
C ARG A 133 -24.00 2.14 -6.91
N LEU A 134 -24.45 0.91 -7.04
CA LEU A 134 -25.76 0.58 -7.59
C LEU A 134 -26.55 -0.23 -6.54
N GLY A 135 -27.52 0.39 -5.91
CA GLY A 135 -28.31 -0.22 -4.83
C GLY A 135 -27.42 -0.67 -3.67
N ALA A 136 -27.49 -1.96 -3.36
CA ALA A 136 -26.71 -2.59 -2.28
C ALA A 136 -25.32 -3.09 -2.71
N THR A 137 -24.81 -2.68 -3.86
CA THR A 137 -23.49 -3.09 -4.35
C THR A 137 -22.65 -1.88 -4.72
N ALA A 138 -21.41 -1.85 -4.23
CA ALA A 138 -20.39 -0.91 -4.70
C ALA A 138 -19.37 -1.64 -5.57
N THR A 139 -18.90 -0.97 -6.62
CA THR A 139 -17.82 -1.43 -7.49
C THR A 139 -16.65 -0.49 -7.39
N ILE A 140 -15.46 -1.04 -7.38
CA ILE A 140 -14.20 -0.32 -7.34
C ILE A 140 -13.33 -0.88 -8.46
N ASP A 141 -12.91 -0.03 -9.39
CA ASP A 141 -12.06 -0.40 -10.51
C ASP A 141 -10.81 0.49 -10.55
N VAL A 142 -9.65 -0.13 -10.71
CA VAL A 142 -8.39 0.54 -10.96
C VAL A 142 -7.83 -0.02 -12.26
N PHE A 143 -7.87 0.78 -13.31
CA PHE A 143 -7.36 0.46 -14.63
C PHE A 143 -6.09 1.23 -14.93
N ASP A 144 -5.14 0.64 -15.63
CA ASP A 144 -3.97 1.31 -16.18
C ASP A 144 -3.73 0.92 -17.65
N ASN A 145 -2.95 1.74 -18.36
CA ASN A 145 -2.58 1.48 -19.75
C ASN A 145 -1.19 0.83 -19.89
N GLY A 146 -0.63 0.29 -18.83
CA GLY A 146 0.67 -0.36 -18.84
C GLY A 146 0.63 -1.82 -19.27
N ARG A 147 1.63 -2.58 -18.84
CA ARG A 147 1.77 -4.01 -19.21
C ARG A 147 0.87 -4.97 -18.41
N GLY A 148 0.08 -4.44 -17.49
CA GLY A 148 -0.77 -5.23 -16.60
C GLY A 148 -0.01 -6.01 -15.54
N ILE A 149 -0.78 -6.71 -14.71
CA ILE A 149 -0.24 -7.60 -13.68
C ILE A 149 0.05 -8.96 -14.31
N THR A 150 1.35 -9.26 -14.47
CA THR A 150 1.81 -10.53 -15.03
C THR A 150 2.53 -11.33 -13.93
N GLY A 151 2.15 -12.59 -13.74
CA GLY A 151 2.76 -13.48 -12.77
C GLY A 151 1.86 -13.80 -11.56
N PRO A 152 2.38 -14.58 -10.58
CA PRO A 152 1.61 -14.98 -9.42
C PRO A 152 1.29 -13.77 -8.52
N GLU A 153 0.12 -13.81 -7.89
CA GLU A 153 -0.28 -12.78 -6.92
C GLU A 153 0.76 -12.64 -5.80
N GLY A 154 1.25 -11.41 -5.62
CA GLY A 154 2.12 -11.05 -4.50
C GLY A 154 1.36 -11.00 -3.17
N TYR A 155 2.09 -10.82 -2.07
CA TYR A 155 1.53 -10.75 -0.73
C TYR A 155 0.51 -9.60 -0.56
N GLY A 156 0.71 -8.48 -1.26
CA GLY A 156 -0.21 -7.33 -1.23
C GLY A 156 -1.61 -7.69 -1.71
N LEU A 157 -1.71 -8.30 -2.89
CA LEU A 157 -2.99 -8.72 -3.47
C LEU A 157 -3.66 -9.84 -2.66
N LYS A 158 -2.89 -10.80 -2.12
CA LYS A 158 -3.44 -11.86 -1.24
C LYS A 158 -4.05 -11.29 0.03
N GLY A 159 -3.36 -10.35 0.69
CA GLY A 159 -3.87 -9.68 1.88
C GLY A 159 -5.07 -8.79 1.58
N LEU A 160 -5.09 -8.15 0.41
CA LEU A 160 -6.22 -7.36 -0.03
C LEU A 160 -7.46 -8.23 -0.31
N ARG A 161 -7.28 -9.38 -0.97
CA ARG A 161 -8.35 -10.35 -1.24
C ARG A 161 -9.02 -10.80 0.05
N ALA A 162 -8.24 -11.23 1.03
CA ALA A 162 -8.77 -11.64 2.33
C ALA A 162 -9.59 -10.51 2.99
N ARG A 163 -9.12 -9.27 2.89
CA ARG A 163 -9.85 -8.12 3.46
C ARG A 163 -11.15 -7.80 2.73
N VAL A 164 -11.20 -7.97 1.40
CA VAL A 164 -12.42 -7.80 0.60
C VAL A 164 -13.42 -8.91 0.93
N GLU A 165 -12.95 -10.14 1.06
CA GLU A 165 -13.77 -11.30 1.44
C GLU A 165 -14.34 -11.19 2.86
N GLU A 166 -13.59 -10.62 3.83
CA GLU A 166 -14.07 -10.38 5.20
C GLU A 166 -15.34 -9.50 5.26
N VAL A 167 -15.53 -8.62 4.28
CA VAL A 167 -16.74 -7.79 4.18
C VAL A 167 -17.76 -8.36 3.21
N GLY A 168 -17.59 -9.60 2.76
CA GLY A 168 -18.49 -10.28 1.84
C GLY A 168 -18.35 -9.84 0.39
N GLY A 169 -17.23 -9.20 0.04
CA GLY A 169 -16.92 -8.75 -1.32
C GLY A 169 -16.12 -9.77 -2.12
N GLU A 170 -15.84 -9.42 -3.37
CA GLU A 170 -15.01 -10.19 -4.29
C GLU A 170 -13.94 -9.30 -4.92
N LEU A 171 -12.71 -9.82 -5.07
CA LEU A 171 -11.59 -9.14 -5.73
C LEU A 171 -11.18 -9.92 -6.97
N THR A 172 -11.09 -9.25 -8.11
CA THR A 172 -10.60 -9.81 -9.37
C THR A 172 -9.41 -9.01 -9.90
N VAL A 173 -8.51 -9.71 -10.58
CA VAL A 173 -7.34 -9.11 -11.26
C VAL A 173 -7.29 -9.71 -12.66
N GLU A 174 -7.53 -8.86 -13.66
CA GLU A 174 -7.52 -9.28 -15.05
C GLU A 174 -6.74 -8.29 -15.92
N GLY A 175 -5.57 -8.71 -16.38
CA GLY A 175 -4.71 -7.88 -17.22
C GLY A 175 -4.36 -6.55 -16.53
N ASN A 176 -4.94 -5.47 -17.02
CA ASN A 176 -4.70 -4.09 -16.56
C ASN A 176 -5.78 -3.59 -15.58
N VAL A 177 -6.64 -4.47 -15.10
CA VAL A 177 -7.75 -4.12 -14.21
C VAL A 177 -7.61 -4.84 -12.87
N LEU A 178 -7.61 -4.07 -11.80
CA LEU A 178 -7.88 -4.55 -10.44
C LEU A 178 -9.29 -4.10 -10.09
N ALA A 179 -10.21 -5.05 -9.93
CA ALA A 179 -11.61 -4.76 -9.62
C ALA A 179 -12.05 -5.40 -8.31
N ALA A 180 -12.94 -4.73 -7.60
CA ALA A 180 -13.61 -5.29 -6.42
C ALA A 180 -15.10 -4.95 -6.41
N THR A 181 -15.90 -5.88 -5.90
CA THR A 181 -17.30 -5.66 -5.57
C THR A 181 -17.50 -5.78 -4.06
N LEU A 182 -18.28 -4.88 -3.47
CA LEU A 182 -18.55 -4.86 -2.03
C LEU A 182 -20.05 -4.79 -1.79
N PRO A 183 -20.62 -5.59 -0.88
CA PRO A 183 -21.99 -5.38 -0.41
C PRO A 183 -22.03 -4.11 0.45
N VAL A 184 -23.02 -3.26 0.19
CA VAL A 184 -23.28 -2.03 0.95
C VAL A 184 -24.60 -2.18 1.68
N GLU A 185 -24.56 -2.29 2.99
CA GLU A 185 -25.77 -2.30 3.79
C GLU A 185 -26.46 -0.93 3.75
N GLU A 186 -27.75 -0.92 3.48
CA GLU A 186 -28.59 0.26 3.67
C GLU A 186 -28.88 0.40 5.17
N LYS A 187 -28.45 1.54 5.75
CA LYS A 187 -28.87 1.92 7.10
C LYS A 187 -30.19 2.63 7.08
#